data_89ba48babff5d4baddef7cabb7b9b502
#
_entry.id   89ba48babff5d4baddef7cabb7b9b502
#
_cell.length_a   1.000
_cell.length_b   1.000
_cell.length_c   1.000
_cell.angle_alpha   90.00
_cell.angle_beta   90.00
_cell.angle_gamma   90.00
#
_symmetry.space_group_name_H-M   'P 1'
#
loop_
_entity.id
_entity.type
_entity.pdbx_description
1 polymer ?
#
loop_
_entity_poly.entity_id
_entity_poly.type
_entity_poly.pdbx_seq_one_letter_code
_entity_poly.pdbx_strand_id
1 'polypeptide(L)'
;MEWNTIHTQENADYLIRIAEHFHDWYLAGFEYDPLARVDSDEKSLARFTSETDTPTILFRYDSVDENGDWPELELQFLGVYSMGFSSCKEPDPFYECWLEETARGWAFVGDDPLTDEERNCPQDIKAGLYAVGGEVRWRLVGGTLWALEHEEEA
;
A
#
# COMPACT_ATOMS: atom_id res chain seq x y z
N MET A 1 -13.43 8.42 -7.46
CA MET A 1 -12.25 9.29 -7.27
C MET A 1 -11.14 8.88 -8.21
N GLU A 2 -10.45 9.82 -8.79
CA GLU A 2 -9.33 9.53 -9.68
C GLU A 2 -8.10 9.07 -8.89
N TRP A 3 -7.20 8.40 -9.57
CA TRP A 3 -5.94 7.99 -8.98
C TRP A 3 -5.05 9.20 -8.66
N ASN A 4 -4.40 9.16 -7.52
CA ASN A 4 -3.43 10.14 -7.08
C ASN A 4 -2.05 9.48 -7.10
N THR A 5 -1.17 9.94 -7.95
CA THR A 5 0.17 9.37 -8.08
C THR A 5 1.14 9.97 -7.06
N ILE A 6 1.96 9.13 -6.46
CA ILE A 6 3.01 9.54 -5.54
C ILE A 6 4.27 9.82 -6.35
N HIS A 7 4.67 11.08 -6.44
CA HIS A 7 5.87 11.51 -7.16
C HIS A 7 6.99 11.95 -6.21
N THR A 8 6.61 12.42 -5.03
CA THR A 8 7.54 13.02 -4.06
C THR A 8 7.25 12.50 -2.67
N GLN A 9 8.20 12.67 -1.76
CA GLN A 9 7.97 12.36 -0.34
C GLN A 9 6.81 13.19 0.23
N GLU A 10 6.64 14.42 -0.25
CA GLU A 10 5.51 15.26 0.16
C GLU A 10 4.17 14.64 -0.22
N ASN A 11 4.05 14.05 -1.42
CA ASN A 11 2.85 13.33 -1.82
C ASN A 11 2.60 12.10 -0.93
N ALA A 12 3.66 11.38 -0.58
CA ALA A 12 3.56 10.22 0.31
C ALA A 12 3.13 10.65 1.72
N ASP A 13 3.72 11.70 2.23
CA ASP A 13 3.39 12.25 3.56
C ASP A 13 1.94 12.75 3.60
N TYR A 14 1.45 13.30 2.49
CA TYR A 14 0.06 13.71 2.38
C TYR A 14 -0.89 12.52 2.55
N LEU A 15 -0.64 11.42 1.85
CA LEU A 15 -1.45 10.20 1.97
C LEU A 15 -1.43 9.67 3.41
N ILE A 16 -0.25 9.56 4.00
CA ILE A 16 -0.10 9.07 5.37
C ILE A 16 -0.88 9.97 6.34
N ARG A 17 -0.83 11.27 6.14
CA ARG A 17 -1.54 12.23 6.98
C ARG A 17 -3.06 12.10 6.87
N ILE A 18 -3.61 12.04 5.65
CA ILE A 18 -5.07 11.93 5.48
C ILE A 18 -5.64 10.61 5.94
N ALA A 19 -4.84 9.56 5.91
CA ALA A 19 -5.22 8.25 6.43
C ALA A 19 -4.87 8.10 7.92
N GLU A 20 -4.43 9.18 8.57
CA GLU A 20 -4.05 9.19 9.98
C GLU A 20 -3.03 8.09 10.31
N HIS A 21 -1.97 7.98 9.50
CA HIS A 21 -0.92 6.96 9.60
C HIS A 21 -1.44 5.52 9.45
N PHE A 22 -2.62 5.35 8.85
CA PHE A 22 -3.33 4.07 8.74
C PHE A 22 -3.60 3.42 10.10
N HIS A 23 -3.62 4.23 11.15
CA HIS A 23 -3.99 3.75 12.48
C HIS A 23 -5.44 3.26 12.46
N ASP A 24 -5.67 2.03 12.94
CA ASP A 24 -6.96 1.36 12.92
C ASP A 24 -7.51 1.01 11.53
N TRP A 25 -6.69 1.07 10.50
CA TRP A 25 -7.02 0.49 9.20
C TRP A 25 -6.54 -0.95 9.16
N TYR A 26 -7.16 -1.77 8.35
CA TYR A 26 -6.74 -3.15 8.15
C TYR A 26 -6.72 -3.52 6.67
N LEU A 27 -6.00 -4.58 6.37
CA LEU A 27 -5.94 -5.14 5.02
C LEU A 27 -7.26 -5.84 4.73
N ALA A 28 -8.09 -5.28 3.83
CA ALA A 28 -9.40 -5.80 3.49
C ALA A 28 -9.37 -6.67 2.24
N GLY A 29 -8.40 -6.46 1.36
CA GLY A 29 -8.32 -7.23 0.14
C GLY A 29 -7.03 -7.00 -0.60
N PHE A 30 -6.73 -7.91 -1.48
CA PHE A 30 -5.57 -7.85 -2.34
C PHE A 30 -5.98 -8.36 -3.70
N GLU A 31 -5.84 -7.53 -4.71
CA GLU A 31 -6.11 -7.90 -6.08
C GLU A 31 -4.82 -7.86 -6.86
N TYR A 32 -4.53 -8.97 -7.45
CA TYR A 32 -3.38 -9.14 -8.29
C TYR A 32 -3.84 -9.86 -9.54
N ASP A 33 -3.85 -9.15 -10.66
CA ASP A 33 -4.15 -9.78 -11.94
C ASP A 33 -2.85 -10.31 -12.53
N PRO A 34 -2.61 -11.60 -12.40
CA PRO A 34 -1.46 -12.17 -13.04
C PRO A 34 -1.77 -12.41 -14.52
N LEU A 35 -1.69 -11.37 -15.32
CA LEU A 35 -1.20 -11.56 -16.67
C LEU A 35 0.26 -11.99 -16.59
N ALA A 36 0.72 -12.29 -15.38
CA ALA A 36 1.97 -12.91 -15.08
C ALA A 36 1.99 -14.26 -15.79
N ARG A 37 2.70 -14.31 -16.88
CA ARG A 37 3.04 -15.56 -17.51
C ARG A 37 3.88 -16.36 -16.54
N VAL A 38 3.31 -17.45 -16.06
CA VAL A 38 4.14 -18.52 -15.59
C VAL A 38 4.85 -19.03 -16.85
N ASP A 39 6.11 -18.69 -16.99
CA ASP A 39 6.91 -19.29 -18.06
C ASP A 39 7.12 -20.75 -17.68
N SER A 40 6.37 -21.61 -18.35
CA SER A 40 6.37 -23.05 -18.08
C SER A 40 7.68 -23.75 -18.46
N ASP A 41 8.56 -23.06 -19.19
CA ASP A 41 9.86 -23.64 -19.60
C ASP A 41 10.93 -23.40 -18.54
N GLU A 42 10.70 -22.51 -17.60
CA GLU A 42 11.59 -22.32 -16.47
C GLU A 42 10.95 -22.90 -15.22
N LYS A 43 11.62 -23.88 -14.68
CA LYS A 43 11.17 -24.58 -13.48
C LYS A 43 10.86 -23.61 -12.34
N SER A 44 9.58 -23.28 -12.22
CA SER A 44 8.96 -22.81 -10.98
C SER A 44 9.16 -21.37 -10.51
N LEU A 45 9.36 -20.38 -11.36
CA LEU A 45 9.29 -19.00 -10.93
C LEU A 45 8.29 -18.23 -11.77
N ALA A 46 7.22 -17.78 -11.15
CA ALA A 46 6.37 -16.76 -11.72
C ALA A 46 7.24 -15.51 -11.92
N ARG A 47 7.55 -15.20 -13.16
CA ARG A 47 8.19 -13.91 -13.49
C ARG A 47 7.10 -12.91 -13.72
N PHE A 48 7.10 -11.92 -12.90
CA PHE A 48 6.24 -10.77 -13.08
C PHE A 48 6.91 -9.84 -14.07
N THR A 49 6.23 -9.53 -15.16
CA THR A 49 6.73 -8.51 -16.05
C THR A 49 6.22 -7.15 -15.55
N SER A 50 7.09 -6.17 -15.50
CA SER A 50 6.80 -4.85 -14.96
C SER A 50 5.64 -4.11 -15.63
N GLU A 51 5.24 -4.51 -16.82
CA GLU A 51 4.16 -3.86 -17.58
C GLU A 51 2.76 -4.34 -17.18
N THR A 52 2.66 -5.54 -16.62
CA THR A 52 1.37 -6.15 -16.27
C THR A 52 1.16 -6.27 -14.77
N ASP A 53 2.13 -5.81 -14.01
CA ASP A 53 2.22 -6.07 -12.58
C ASP A 53 1.73 -4.85 -11.80
N THR A 54 0.43 -4.78 -11.60
CA THR A 54 -0.20 -3.67 -10.88
C THR A 54 -1.04 -4.20 -9.72
N PRO A 55 -0.39 -4.80 -8.70
CA PRO A 55 -1.15 -5.26 -7.54
C PRO A 55 -1.83 -4.10 -6.84
N THR A 56 -3.06 -4.33 -6.44
CA THR A 56 -3.87 -3.36 -5.73
C THR A 56 -4.18 -3.90 -4.34
N ILE A 57 -3.89 -3.10 -3.33
CA ILE A 57 -4.15 -3.42 -1.93
C ILE A 57 -5.36 -2.61 -1.50
N LEU A 58 -6.37 -3.27 -0.95
CA LEU A 58 -7.53 -2.62 -0.40
C LEU A 58 -7.40 -2.53 1.12
N PHE A 59 -7.46 -1.31 1.63
CA PHE A 59 -7.50 -1.04 3.07
C PHE A 59 -8.88 -0.55 3.46
N ARG A 60 -9.33 -0.95 4.64
CA ARG A 60 -10.60 -0.49 5.20
C ARG A 60 -10.37 0.02 6.61
N TYR A 61 -11.01 1.15 6.93
CA TYR A 61 -11.01 1.66 8.29
C TYR A 61 -11.90 0.78 9.18
N ASP A 62 -11.60 0.70 10.46
CA ASP A 62 -12.31 -0.19 11.40
C ASP A 62 -13.69 0.31 11.84
N SER A 63 -14.07 1.50 11.45
CA SER A 63 -15.34 2.13 11.82
C SER A 63 -16.01 2.81 10.63
N VAL A 64 -17.32 2.80 10.60
CA VAL A 64 -18.09 3.52 9.57
C VAL A 64 -17.97 5.03 9.73
N ASP A 65 -18.13 5.75 8.63
CA ASP A 65 -18.13 7.22 8.62
C ASP A 65 -19.49 7.77 9.08
N GLU A 66 -19.68 9.09 9.01
CA GLU A 66 -20.91 9.77 9.42
C GLU A 66 -22.14 9.32 8.62
N ASN A 67 -21.93 8.82 7.41
CA ASN A 67 -23.00 8.35 6.54
C ASN A 67 -23.28 6.85 6.68
N GLY A 68 -22.55 6.16 7.55
CA GLY A 68 -22.69 4.73 7.74
C GLY A 68 -21.93 3.89 6.71
N ASP A 69 -21.05 4.51 5.95
CA ASP A 69 -20.22 3.83 4.95
C ASP A 69 -18.83 3.51 5.51
N TRP A 70 -18.26 2.40 5.04
CA TRP A 70 -16.89 2.02 5.39
C TRP A 70 -15.90 2.81 4.56
N PRO A 71 -15.02 3.61 5.17
CA PRO A 71 -13.91 4.20 4.43
C PRO A 71 -13.01 3.11 3.86
N GLU A 72 -12.80 3.13 2.56
CA GLU A 72 -11.96 2.16 1.86
C GLU A 72 -11.00 2.87 0.91
N LEU A 73 -9.76 2.47 0.94
CA LEU A 73 -8.70 3.07 0.14
C LEU A 73 -7.93 1.99 -0.60
N GLU A 74 -7.72 2.22 -1.89
CA GLU A 74 -6.86 1.35 -2.70
C GLU A 74 -5.49 1.98 -2.85
N LEU A 75 -4.47 1.15 -2.71
CA LEU A 75 -3.08 1.50 -2.98
C LEU A 75 -2.57 0.56 -4.07
N GLN A 76 -2.14 1.12 -5.18
CA GLN A 76 -1.68 0.34 -6.32
C GLN A 76 -0.21 0.61 -6.61
N PHE A 77 0.52 -0.46 -6.82
CA PHE A 77 1.94 -0.40 -7.16
C PHE A 77 2.15 -0.75 -8.62
N LEU A 78 2.95 0.06 -9.30
CA LEU A 78 3.36 -0.18 -10.68
C LEU A 78 4.85 -0.51 -10.68
N GLY A 79 5.22 -1.58 -11.38
CA GLY A 79 6.58 -2.04 -11.37
C GLY A 79 7.00 -2.57 -10.01
N VAL A 80 6.33 -3.61 -9.51
CA VAL A 80 6.61 -4.18 -8.20
C VAL A 80 8.00 -4.80 -8.17
N TYR A 81 8.75 -4.42 -7.15
CA TYR A 81 10.06 -4.99 -6.88
C TYR A 81 9.99 -6.14 -5.87
N SER A 82 9.24 -5.94 -4.79
CA SER A 82 9.09 -6.94 -3.73
C SER A 82 7.80 -6.70 -2.97
N MET A 83 7.20 -7.76 -2.44
CA MET A 83 5.94 -7.67 -1.73
C MET A 83 5.82 -8.87 -0.79
N GLY A 84 5.32 -8.65 0.41
CA GLY A 84 5.13 -9.71 1.38
C GLY A 84 4.00 -9.43 2.35
N PHE A 85 3.30 -10.48 2.71
CA PHE A 85 2.21 -10.44 3.68
C PHE A 85 2.41 -11.56 4.69
N SER A 86 2.24 -11.23 5.96
CA SER A 86 2.08 -12.26 6.99
C SER A 86 0.64 -12.73 6.99
N SER A 87 0.44 -14.05 6.96
CA SER A 87 -0.90 -14.59 7.10
C SER A 87 -1.30 -14.52 8.58
N CYS A 88 -2.29 -13.70 8.89
CA CYS A 88 -2.95 -13.70 10.18
C CYS A 88 -4.30 -14.40 10.04
N LYS A 89 -4.69 -15.17 11.04
CA LYS A 89 -6.00 -15.85 11.04
C LYS A 89 -7.14 -14.86 11.11
N GLU A 90 -6.90 -13.67 11.66
CA GLU A 90 -7.84 -12.57 11.74
C GLU A 90 -7.11 -11.30 11.32
N PRO A 91 -7.74 -10.44 10.51
CA PRO A 91 -7.12 -9.18 10.13
C PRO A 91 -7.06 -8.25 11.36
N ASP A 92 -5.85 -7.97 11.82
CA ASP A 92 -5.63 -7.00 12.88
C ASP A 92 -5.46 -5.60 12.28
N PRO A 93 -6.06 -4.58 12.88
CA PRO A 93 -5.80 -3.21 12.47
C PRO A 93 -4.34 -2.84 12.64
N PHE A 94 -3.84 -1.99 11.73
CA PHE A 94 -2.47 -1.47 11.86
C PHE A 94 -2.38 -0.49 13.01
N TYR A 95 -1.26 -0.51 13.69
CA TYR A 95 -0.92 0.53 14.65
C TYR A 95 -0.46 1.80 13.92
N GLU A 96 0.42 1.63 12.94
CA GLU A 96 0.93 2.72 12.11
C GLU A 96 1.54 2.16 10.83
N CYS A 97 1.48 2.93 9.75
CA CYS A 97 2.09 2.57 8.49
C CYS A 97 2.96 3.71 7.96
N TRP A 98 3.91 3.37 7.10
CA TRP A 98 4.84 4.33 6.50
C TRP A 98 4.88 4.12 4.99
N LEU A 99 5.07 5.21 4.25
CA LEU A 99 5.31 5.19 2.82
C LEU A 99 6.52 6.06 2.54
N GLU A 100 7.62 5.43 2.16
CA GLU A 100 8.91 6.09 2.04
C GLU A 100 9.64 5.69 0.77
N GLU A 101 10.47 6.59 0.27
CA GLU A 101 11.35 6.31 -0.86
C GLU A 101 12.52 5.43 -0.42
N THR A 102 12.85 4.44 -1.26
CA THR A 102 13.97 3.54 -1.04
C THR A 102 14.87 3.50 -2.28
N ALA A 103 15.95 2.75 -2.21
CA ALA A 103 16.86 2.56 -3.34
C ALA A 103 16.20 1.91 -4.56
N ARG A 104 15.05 1.25 -4.38
CA ARG A 104 14.33 0.53 -5.43
C ARG A 104 12.93 1.09 -5.72
N GLY A 105 12.61 2.27 -5.21
CA GLY A 105 11.31 2.89 -5.39
C GLY A 105 10.60 3.12 -4.07
N TRP A 106 9.29 3.20 -4.12
CA TRP A 106 8.45 3.49 -2.96
C TRP A 106 8.15 2.22 -2.18
N ALA A 107 8.33 2.27 -0.86
CA ALA A 107 7.97 1.18 0.03
C ALA A 107 6.85 1.58 0.97
N PHE A 108 5.79 0.79 1.01
CA PHE A 108 4.74 0.86 2.01
C PHE A 108 4.98 -0.26 3.02
N VAL A 109 5.03 0.09 4.29
CA VAL A 109 5.23 -0.90 5.38
C VAL A 109 4.25 -0.66 6.51
N GLY A 110 3.76 -1.74 7.09
CA GLY A 110 2.85 -1.72 8.23
C GLY A 110 3.52 -2.17 9.53
N ASP A 111 3.22 -1.44 10.60
CA ASP A 111 3.59 -1.71 11.99
C ASP A 111 5.08 -1.58 12.35
N ASP A 112 5.98 -1.78 11.43
CA ASP A 112 7.42 -1.64 11.67
C ASP A 112 8.01 -0.62 10.70
N PRO A 113 8.60 0.49 11.20
CA PRO A 113 9.23 1.47 10.32
C PRO A 113 10.47 0.89 9.64
N LEU A 114 10.79 1.42 8.48
CA LEU A 114 12.01 1.03 7.76
C LEU A 114 13.25 1.46 8.53
N THR A 115 14.24 0.58 8.57
CA THR A 115 15.58 0.92 9.02
C THR A 115 16.36 1.53 7.86
N ASP A 116 17.48 2.19 8.14
CA ASP A 116 18.35 2.72 7.07
C ASP A 116 18.90 1.62 6.17
N GLU A 117 19.17 0.45 6.76
CA GLU A 117 19.59 -0.73 5.99
C GLU A 117 18.51 -1.18 5.01
N GLU A 118 17.26 -1.21 5.47
CA GLU A 118 16.13 -1.61 4.63
C GLU A 118 15.85 -0.60 3.51
N ARG A 119 16.05 0.70 3.74
CA ARG A 119 15.94 1.71 2.69
C ARG A 119 16.97 1.52 1.59
N ASN A 120 18.16 1.10 1.94
CA ASN A 120 19.23 0.83 0.99
C ASN A 120 19.13 -0.54 0.33
N CYS A 121 18.57 -1.49 1.05
CA CYS A 121 18.40 -2.88 0.61
C CYS A 121 16.96 -3.34 0.84
N PRO A 122 15.98 -2.86 0.04
CA PRO A 122 14.57 -3.18 0.25
C PRO A 122 14.25 -4.67 0.21
N GLN A 123 15.10 -5.49 -0.36
CA GLN A 123 14.93 -6.94 -0.32
C GLN A 123 15.03 -7.53 1.10
N ASP A 124 15.56 -6.77 2.04
CA ASP A 124 15.75 -7.20 3.42
C ASP A 124 14.64 -6.72 4.37
N ILE A 125 13.57 -6.12 3.84
CA ILE A 125 12.46 -5.65 4.65
C ILE A 125 11.80 -6.81 5.38
N LYS A 126 11.58 -6.63 6.68
CA LYS A 126 11.06 -7.66 7.58
C LYS A 126 9.66 -7.38 8.12
N ALA A 127 9.05 -6.27 7.73
CA ALA A 127 7.70 -5.93 8.17
C ALA A 127 6.69 -7.02 7.79
N GLY A 128 5.67 -7.20 8.61
CA GLY A 128 4.62 -8.19 8.36
C GLY A 128 3.77 -7.89 7.12
N LEU A 129 3.70 -6.63 6.73
CA LEU A 129 3.14 -6.18 5.46
C LEU A 129 4.13 -5.21 4.83
N TYR A 130 4.52 -5.46 3.60
CA TYR A 130 5.32 -4.52 2.84
C TYR A 130 5.08 -4.68 1.34
N ALA A 131 5.24 -3.60 0.62
CA ALA A 131 5.22 -3.59 -0.84
C ALA A 131 6.19 -2.52 -1.34
N VAL A 132 7.01 -2.87 -2.30
CA VAL A 132 8.01 -1.97 -2.90
C VAL A 132 7.79 -1.94 -4.40
N GLY A 133 7.60 -0.76 -4.95
CA GLY A 133 7.40 -0.58 -6.39
C GLY A 133 7.99 0.71 -6.90
N GLY A 134 8.25 0.76 -8.20
CA GLY A 134 8.82 1.95 -8.84
C GLY A 134 7.87 3.13 -8.83
N GLU A 135 6.58 2.87 -8.89
CA GLU A 135 5.56 3.89 -8.88
C GLU A 135 4.39 3.44 -8.00
N VAL A 136 3.76 4.37 -7.29
CA VAL A 136 2.63 4.11 -6.39
C VAL A 136 1.55 5.13 -6.64
N ARG A 137 0.29 4.68 -6.61
CA ARG A 137 -0.86 5.57 -6.67
C ARG A 137 -1.96 5.06 -5.73
N TRP A 138 -2.82 5.97 -5.34
CA TRP A 138 -3.90 5.66 -4.40
C TRP A 138 -5.20 6.33 -4.80
N ARG A 139 -6.32 5.80 -4.31
CA ARG A 139 -7.63 6.45 -4.41
C ARG A 139 -8.54 5.97 -3.29
N LEU A 140 -9.48 6.83 -2.93
CA LEU A 140 -10.55 6.48 -2.02
C LEU A 140 -11.67 5.82 -2.85
N VAL A 141 -12.09 4.62 -2.49
CA VAL A 141 -13.11 3.86 -3.23
C VAL A 141 -14.41 3.69 -2.49
N GLY A 142 -14.44 3.97 -1.20
CA GLY A 142 -15.65 3.92 -0.39
C GLY A 142 -15.55 4.84 0.80
N GLY A 143 -16.71 5.32 1.28
CA GLY A 143 -16.77 6.19 2.44
C GLY A 143 -16.13 7.55 2.24
N THR A 144 -15.88 8.22 3.36
CA THR A 144 -15.24 9.54 3.40
C THR A 144 -14.13 9.54 4.44
N LEU A 145 -13.16 10.42 4.26
CA LEU A 145 -12.09 10.64 5.24
C LEU A 145 -12.28 12.02 5.87
N TRP A 146 -12.31 12.05 7.18
CA TRP A 146 -12.47 13.31 7.91
C TRP A 146 -11.45 14.36 7.47
N ALA A 147 -10.19 13.97 7.34
CA ALA A 147 -9.12 14.88 6.95
C ALA A 147 -9.35 15.52 5.58
N LEU A 148 -9.90 14.78 4.62
CA LEU A 148 -10.19 15.31 3.28
C LEU A 148 -11.35 16.31 3.31
N GLU A 149 -12.36 16.05 4.12
CA GLU A 149 -13.52 16.94 4.24
C GLU A 149 -13.22 18.22 5.01
N HIS A 150 -12.18 18.22 5.82
CA HIS A 150 -11.81 19.33 6.70
C HIS A 150 -10.48 19.97 6.33
N GLU A 151 -10.00 19.77 5.09
CA GLU A 151 -8.71 20.35 4.64
C GLU A 151 -8.65 21.88 4.76
N GLU A 152 -9.78 22.54 4.54
CA GLU A 152 -9.83 24.00 4.63
C GLU A 152 -9.77 24.53 6.07
N GLU A 153 -10.00 23.67 7.04
CA GLU A 153 -9.97 24.02 8.47
C GLU A 153 -8.59 23.79 9.11
N ALA A 154 -7.70 23.17 8.37
CA ALA A 154 -6.37 22.82 8.86
C ALA A 154 -5.41 24.02 8.77
#